data_4b2872b9459a346933217fd8809d9ce0
#
_entry.id   4b2872b9459a346933217fd8809d9ce0
#
_cell.length_a   1.000
_cell.length_b   1.000
_cell.length_c   1.000
_cell.angle_alpha   90.00
_cell.angle_beta   90.00
_cell.angle_gamma   90.00
#
_symmetry.space_group_name_H-M   'P 1'
#
loop_
_entity.id
_entity.type
_entity.pdbx_description
1 polymer ?
#
loop_
_entity_poly.entity_id
_entity_poly.type
_entity_poly.pdbx_seq_one_letter_code
_entity_poly.pdbx_strand_id
1 'polypeptide(L)'
;MNILVTGANGQLGSELRIVTRGSADKFVFTDVLDASEESIAMLRKLGGDGVDATTVKLDITDIEAVREVVKTQGIDVIVNCAAYTNVDKAESDFDLAELLNAKAPENLAIVMKEAGGLLVHISTDYVFGKEVYNTPCREDMVGTPTGVYGLTKLHGEQNIKATGCKSVIIRTGWLFSEFGKNFVKTMLNLTATRPELKVVFDQVGTPTYAYDLAQAIMTIVEKSEATERFFNFQFSIFNFSNEGVSSWYDFAKMIAQMAGGASAKCNILPCHSDEFPSPVKRPAYSVLDKTKIKETLGIKIPYWTDSLRKCINNL
;
A
#
# COMPACT_ATOMS: atom_id res chain seq x y z
N MET A 1 -16.77 9.48 12.75
CA MET A 1 -16.59 7.99 12.78
C MET A 1 -15.46 7.58 13.71
N ASN A 2 -15.46 6.30 14.16
CA ASN A 2 -14.33 5.66 14.83
C ASN A 2 -13.64 4.73 13.81
N ILE A 3 -12.36 4.97 13.55
CA ILE A 3 -11.61 4.32 12.46
C ILE A 3 -10.43 3.57 13.06
N LEU A 4 -10.36 2.26 12.81
CA LEU A 4 -9.23 1.41 13.17
C LEU A 4 -8.28 1.31 11.99
N VAL A 5 -7.01 1.66 12.19
CA VAL A 5 -5.95 1.50 11.19
C VAL A 5 -5.01 0.39 11.65
N THR A 6 -4.89 -0.70 10.90
CA THR A 6 -3.95 -1.78 11.19
C THR A 6 -2.67 -1.63 10.38
N GLY A 7 -1.54 -2.19 10.84
CA GLY A 7 -0.25 -1.97 10.20
C GLY A 7 0.18 -0.50 10.25
N ALA A 8 -0.18 0.19 11.34
CA ALA A 8 -0.08 1.63 11.49
C ALA A 8 1.36 2.16 11.54
N ASN A 9 2.34 1.29 11.78
CA ASN A 9 3.77 1.62 11.80
C ASN A 9 4.49 1.34 10.47
N GLY A 10 3.76 0.83 9.47
CA GLY A 10 4.22 0.70 8.08
C GLY A 10 4.18 2.03 7.33
N GLN A 11 4.61 2.02 6.04
CA GLN A 11 4.63 3.21 5.19
C GLN A 11 3.25 3.89 5.13
N LEU A 12 2.22 3.14 4.71
CA LEU A 12 0.88 3.68 4.51
C LEU A 12 0.20 4.07 5.83
N GLY A 13 0.35 3.26 6.88
CA GLY A 13 -0.19 3.57 8.20
C GLY A 13 0.39 4.86 8.78
N SER A 14 1.69 5.09 8.59
CA SER A 14 2.35 6.34 9.01
C SER A 14 1.84 7.55 8.20
N GLU A 15 1.63 7.40 6.89
CA GLU A 15 1.05 8.49 6.08
C GLU A 15 -0.41 8.78 6.45
N LEU A 16 -1.19 7.75 6.82
CA LEU A 16 -2.54 7.96 7.34
C LEU A 16 -2.53 8.82 8.61
N ARG A 17 -1.56 8.64 9.52
CA ARG A 17 -1.42 9.51 10.71
C ARG A 17 -1.19 10.99 10.31
N ILE A 18 -0.43 11.23 9.23
CA ILE A 18 -0.18 12.58 8.72
C ILE A 18 -1.46 13.18 8.11
N VAL A 19 -2.11 12.42 7.23
CA VAL A 19 -3.29 12.88 6.48
C VAL A 19 -4.49 13.12 7.40
N THR A 20 -4.63 12.33 8.45
CA THR A 20 -5.77 12.41 9.38
C THR A 20 -5.58 13.40 10.52
N ARG A 21 -4.43 14.08 10.56
CA ARG A 21 -4.17 15.12 11.57
C ARG A 21 -5.23 16.22 11.52
N GLY A 22 -5.85 16.46 12.67
CA GLY A 22 -6.90 17.49 12.80
C GLY A 22 -8.27 17.07 12.25
N SER A 23 -8.44 15.82 11.85
CA SER A 23 -9.77 15.27 11.54
C SER A 23 -10.68 15.29 12.78
N ALA A 24 -11.98 15.45 12.56
CA ALA A 24 -12.99 15.30 13.60
C ALA A 24 -13.26 13.83 13.96
N ASP A 25 -12.82 12.90 13.11
CA ASP A 25 -12.95 11.45 13.35
C ASP A 25 -11.96 10.97 14.42
N LYS A 26 -12.32 9.90 15.12
CA LYS A 26 -11.45 9.23 16.07
C LYS A 26 -10.69 8.10 15.39
N PHE A 27 -9.37 8.12 15.50
CA PHE A 27 -8.50 7.08 14.95
C PHE A 27 -7.90 6.22 16.06
N VAL A 28 -7.85 4.90 15.83
CA VAL A 28 -7.14 3.93 16.66
C VAL A 28 -6.09 3.27 15.77
N PHE A 29 -4.83 3.64 15.98
CA PHE A 29 -3.70 3.12 15.20
C PHE A 29 -3.13 1.88 15.87
N THR A 30 -3.13 0.74 15.16
CA THR A 30 -2.72 -0.55 15.71
C THR A 30 -1.64 -1.22 14.90
N ASP A 31 -0.75 -1.92 15.61
CA ASP A 31 0.31 -2.75 15.02
C ASP A 31 0.72 -3.84 16.03
N VAL A 32 1.42 -4.88 15.58
CA VAL A 32 2.02 -5.90 16.46
C VAL A 32 3.30 -5.41 17.14
N LEU A 33 3.96 -4.42 16.56
CA LEU A 33 5.19 -3.81 17.07
C LEU A 33 4.97 -2.34 17.36
N ASP A 34 5.76 -1.79 18.29
CA ASP A 34 5.80 -0.35 18.53
C ASP A 34 6.49 0.37 17.36
N ALA A 35 6.14 1.64 17.12
CA ALA A 35 6.82 2.47 16.13
C ALA A 35 8.29 2.69 16.52
N SER A 36 9.19 2.65 15.53
CA SER A 36 10.60 2.97 15.77
C SER A 36 10.79 4.45 16.10
N GLU A 37 11.87 4.77 16.84
CA GLU A 37 12.22 6.16 17.14
C GLU A 37 12.40 7.00 15.88
N GLU A 38 12.98 6.43 14.80
CA GLU A 38 13.12 7.08 13.49
C GLU A 38 11.74 7.43 12.90
N SER A 39 10.79 6.48 12.95
CA SER A 39 9.43 6.73 12.47
C SER A 39 8.70 7.79 13.29
N ILE A 40 8.84 7.78 14.62
CA ILE A 40 8.26 8.78 15.51
C ILE A 40 8.86 10.17 15.23
N ALA A 41 10.17 10.26 15.05
CA ALA A 41 10.83 11.52 14.71
C ALA A 41 10.35 12.08 13.36
N MET A 42 10.19 11.19 12.35
CA MET A 42 9.68 11.58 11.05
C MET A 42 8.20 12.00 11.11
N LEU A 43 7.37 11.30 11.88
CA LEU A 43 5.98 11.69 12.13
C LEU A 43 5.89 13.10 12.72
N ARG A 44 6.72 13.42 13.70
CA ARG A 44 6.78 14.77 14.30
C ARG A 44 7.30 15.82 13.32
N LYS A 45 8.31 15.47 12.51
CA LYS A 45 8.86 16.38 11.47
C LYS A 45 7.77 16.78 10.45
N LEU A 46 6.98 15.82 9.97
CA LEU A 46 6.00 16.04 8.91
C LEU A 46 4.63 16.45 9.43
N GLY A 47 4.19 15.87 10.54
CA GLY A 47 2.87 16.09 11.13
C GLY A 47 2.84 17.19 12.22
N GLY A 48 3.99 17.62 12.74
CA GLY A 48 4.09 18.52 13.88
C GLY A 48 3.61 17.90 15.19
N ASP A 49 3.46 18.71 16.24
CA ASP A 49 3.13 18.25 17.59
C ASP A 49 1.71 17.66 17.73
N GLY A 50 0.85 17.90 16.73
CA GLY A 50 -0.52 17.40 16.75
C GLY A 50 -0.71 16.02 16.11
N VAL A 51 0.36 15.35 15.65
CA VAL A 51 0.24 14.01 15.08
C VAL A 51 0.16 12.95 16.20
N ASP A 52 -0.82 12.04 16.09
CA ASP A 52 -0.91 10.90 17.01
C ASP A 52 0.12 9.82 16.62
N ALA A 53 1.15 9.67 17.44
CA ALA A 53 2.18 8.64 17.31
C ALA A 53 1.91 7.39 18.18
N THR A 54 0.77 7.35 18.88
CA THR A 54 0.42 6.24 19.76
C THR A 54 0.09 4.99 18.94
N THR A 55 0.58 3.84 19.35
CA THR A 55 0.26 2.54 18.75
C THR A 55 -0.37 1.64 19.80
N VAL A 56 -1.55 1.13 19.50
CA VAL A 56 -2.20 0.08 20.30
C VAL A 56 -1.79 -1.27 19.75
N LYS A 57 -1.35 -2.19 20.60
CA LYS A 57 -0.96 -3.54 20.15
C LYS A 57 -2.19 -4.33 19.74
N LEU A 58 -2.16 -4.86 18.51
CA LEU A 58 -3.22 -5.73 17.99
C LEU A 58 -2.61 -6.69 16.96
N ASP A 59 -2.80 -7.98 17.21
CA ASP A 59 -2.54 -9.03 16.21
C ASP A 59 -3.84 -9.30 15.43
N ILE A 60 -3.86 -8.99 14.15
CA ILE A 60 -5.02 -9.19 13.28
C ILE A 60 -5.31 -10.67 12.96
N THR A 61 -4.41 -11.58 13.32
CA THR A 61 -4.62 -13.03 13.20
C THR A 61 -5.49 -13.58 14.33
N ASP A 62 -5.56 -12.87 15.45
CA ASP A 62 -6.45 -13.16 16.60
C ASP A 62 -7.81 -12.47 16.40
N ILE A 63 -8.77 -13.23 15.90
CA ILE A 63 -10.13 -12.71 15.61
C ILE A 63 -10.84 -12.21 16.87
N GLU A 64 -10.58 -12.81 18.05
CA GLU A 64 -11.23 -12.39 19.31
C GLU A 64 -10.65 -11.06 19.79
N ALA A 65 -9.34 -10.86 19.66
CA ALA A 65 -8.72 -9.57 19.96
C ALA A 65 -9.26 -8.46 19.03
N VAL A 66 -9.43 -8.76 17.72
CA VAL A 66 -10.04 -7.82 16.76
C VAL A 66 -11.48 -7.50 17.18
N ARG A 67 -12.28 -8.51 17.51
CA ARG A 67 -13.69 -8.35 17.94
C ARG A 67 -13.82 -7.48 19.18
N GLU A 68 -12.94 -7.70 20.15
CA GLU A 68 -12.91 -6.91 21.39
C GLU A 68 -12.59 -5.44 21.12
N VAL A 69 -11.58 -5.14 20.29
CA VAL A 69 -11.23 -3.75 19.92
C VAL A 69 -12.35 -3.09 19.14
N VAL A 70 -12.94 -3.77 18.15
CA VAL A 70 -14.05 -3.23 17.35
C VAL A 70 -15.24 -2.88 18.25
N LYS A 71 -15.61 -3.77 19.19
CA LYS A 71 -16.72 -3.57 20.10
C LYS A 71 -16.45 -2.46 21.12
N THR A 72 -15.29 -2.49 21.79
CA THR A 72 -15.00 -1.56 22.91
C THR A 72 -14.73 -0.15 22.44
N GLN A 73 -14.13 0.01 21.23
CA GLN A 73 -13.89 1.32 20.62
C GLN A 73 -15.04 1.79 19.72
N GLY A 74 -16.05 0.95 19.49
CA GLY A 74 -17.20 1.26 18.62
C GLY A 74 -16.76 1.58 17.19
N ILE A 75 -15.91 0.72 16.60
CA ILE A 75 -15.29 0.96 15.29
C ILE A 75 -16.31 0.86 14.16
N ASP A 76 -16.40 1.91 13.36
CA ASP A 76 -17.25 2.01 12.17
C ASP A 76 -16.53 1.55 10.89
N VAL A 77 -15.20 1.80 10.82
CA VAL A 77 -14.38 1.49 9.65
C VAL A 77 -13.05 0.86 10.08
N ILE A 78 -12.64 -0.22 9.42
CA ILE A 78 -11.26 -0.72 9.49
C ILE A 78 -10.54 -0.35 8.18
N VAL A 79 -9.35 0.29 8.28
CA VAL A 79 -8.40 0.46 7.19
C VAL A 79 -7.25 -0.52 7.42
N ASN A 80 -7.24 -1.63 6.67
CA ASN A 80 -6.24 -2.68 6.83
C ASN A 80 -5.02 -2.42 5.94
N CYS A 81 -3.95 -1.88 6.55
CA CYS A 81 -2.63 -1.70 5.93
C CYS A 81 -1.65 -2.81 6.32
N ALA A 82 -2.00 -3.69 7.27
CA ALA A 82 -1.16 -4.81 7.68
C ALA A 82 -1.11 -5.89 6.61
N ALA A 83 0.07 -6.37 6.29
CA ALA A 83 0.30 -7.45 5.33
C ALA A 83 1.71 -8.06 5.47
N TYR A 84 1.87 -9.28 4.99
CA TYR A 84 3.18 -9.84 4.69
C TYR A 84 3.65 -9.29 3.34
N THR A 85 4.68 -8.44 3.34
CA THR A 85 5.10 -7.69 2.13
C THR A 85 6.46 -8.10 1.57
N ASN A 86 7.16 -9.04 2.21
CA ASN A 86 8.45 -9.53 1.70
C ASN A 86 8.22 -10.52 0.57
N VAL A 87 8.19 -10.00 -0.66
CA VAL A 87 7.89 -10.76 -1.89
C VAL A 87 8.81 -11.97 -2.06
N ASP A 88 10.13 -11.77 -1.89
CA ASP A 88 11.12 -12.83 -2.10
C ASP A 88 11.05 -13.91 -1.00
N LYS A 89 10.88 -13.50 0.27
CA LYS A 89 10.79 -14.44 1.38
C LYS A 89 9.47 -15.22 1.40
N ALA A 90 8.40 -14.68 0.83
CA ALA A 90 7.10 -15.34 0.76
C ALA A 90 7.19 -16.72 0.08
N GLU A 91 8.10 -16.90 -0.89
CA GLU A 91 8.29 -18.19 -1.58
C GLU A 91 8.72 -19.33 -0.63
N SER A 92 9.41 -19.00 0.45
CA SER A 92 9.84 -19.96 1.48
C SER A 92 9.01 -19.90 2.77
N ASP A 93 8.04 -18.97 2.86
CA ASP A 93 7.29 -18.66 4.08
C ASP A 93 5.77 -18.59 3.78
N PHE A 94 5.31 -19.57 2.97
CA PHE A 94 3.93 -19.60 2.47
C PHE A 94 2.89 -19.51 3.58
N ASP A 95 3.04 -20.32 4.64
CA ASP A 95 2.03 -20.40 5.71
C ASP A 95 1.84 -19.07 6.43
N LEU A 96 2.94 -18.35 6.71
CA LEU A 96 2.86 -17.03 7.32
C LEU A 96 2.31 -15.97 6.34
N ALA A 97 2.70 -16.05 5.08
CA ALA A 97 2.18 -15.16 4.04
C ALA A 97 0.67 -15.37 3.84
N GLU A 98 0.19 -16.63 3.80
CA GLU A 98 -1.24 -16.97 3.70
C GLU A 98 -2.01 -16.52 4.95
N LEU A 99 -1.46 -16.75 6.16
CA LEU A 99 -2.06 -16.31 7.41
C LEU A 99 -2.28 -14.78 7.43
N LEU A 100 -1.25 -14.01 7.08
CA LEU A 100 -1.29 -12.54 7.17
C LEU A 100 -1.99 -11.87 5.97
N ASN A 101 -1.91 -12.47 4.77
CA ASN A 101 -2.46 -11.86 3.57
C ASN A 101 -3.86 -12.36 3.19
N ALA A 102 -4.26 -13.56 3.67
CA ALA A 102 -5.55 -14.14 3.34
C ALA A 102 -6.44 -14.33 4.57
N LYS A 103 -5.95 -15.04 5.61
CA LYS A 103 -6.77 -15.39 6.77
C LYS A 103 -7.03 -14.19 7.69
N ALA A 104 -6.02 -13.39 7.97
CA ALA A 104 -6.21 -12.21 8.82
C ALA A 104 -7.17 -11.17 8.19
N PRO A 105 -7.08 -10.81 6.89
CA PRO A 105 -8.10 -9.99 6.24
C PRO A 105 -9.52 -10.58 6.27
N GLU A 106 -9.65 -11.92 6.17
CA GLU A 106 -10.93 -12.61 6.36
C GLU A 106 -11.49 -12.40 7.77
N ASN A 107 -10.65 -12.53 8.81
CA ASN A 107 -11.05 -12.26 10.20
C ASN A 107 -11.57 -10.82 10.36
N LEU A 108 -10.85 -9.83 9.81
CA LEU A 108 -11.29 -8.43 9.83
C LEU A 108 -12.66 -8.26 9.13
N ALA A 109 -12.85 -8.91 7.99
CA ALA A 109 -14.10 -8.84 7.24
C ALA A 109 -15.27 -9.50 8.00
N ILE A 110 -15.03 -10.64 8.66
CA ILE A 110 -16.05 -11.30 9.52
C ILE A 110 -16.49 -10.38 10.64
N VAL A 111 -15.53 -9.81 11.38
CA VAL A 111 -15.81 -8.92 12.52
C VAL A 111 -16.54 -7.65 12.06
N MET A 112 -16.12 -7.05 10.94
CA MET A 112 -16.80 -5.85 10.42
C MET A 112 -18.19 -6.15 9.88
N LYS A 113 -18.43 -7.33 9.33
CA LYS A 113 -19.79 -7.77 8.98
C LYS A 113 -20.68 -7.91 10.20
N GLU A 114 -20.18 -8.50 11.28
CA GLU A 114 -20.89 -8.62 12.57
C GLU A 114 -21.25 -7.24 13.15
N ALA A 115 -20.31 -6.27 13.03
CA ALA A 115 -20.50 -4.90 13.51
C ALA A 115 -21.33 -4.01 12.55
N GLY A 116 -21.61 -4.45 11.32
CA GLY A 116 -22.29 -3.64 10.30
C GLY A 116 -21.44 -2.52 9.71
N GLY A 117 -20.11 -2.56 9.90
CA GLY A 117 -19.16 -1.54 9.47
C GLY A 117 -18.54 -1.77 8.07
N LEU A 118 -17.55 -0.96 7.73
CA LEU A 118 -16.83 -0.99 6.46
C LEU A 118 -15.40 -1.51 6.63
N LEU A 119 -14.95 -2.40 5.75
CA LEU A 119 -13.54 -2.78 5.62
C LEU A 119 -12.94 -2.14 4.37
N VAL A 120 -11.89 -1.34 4.53
CA VAL A 120 -10.99 -0.89 3.45
C VAL A 120 -9.71 -1.71 3.51
N HIS A 121 -9.43 -2.54 2.49
CA HIS A 121 -8.28 -3.45 2.47
C HIS A 121 -7.30 -3.10 1.36
N ILE A 122 -6.02 -3.07 1.67
CA ILE A 122 -4.96 -2.80 0.69
C ILE A 122 -4.45 -4.10 0.09
N SER A 123 -4.61 -4.23 -1.23
CA SER A 123 -4.10 -5.33 -2.05
C SER A 123 -2.95 -4.87 -2.94
N THR A 124 -2.58 -5.65 -3.93
CA THR A 124 -1.36 -5.46 -4.73
C THR A 124 -1.61 -5.62 -6.23
N ASP A 125 -0.75 -4.98 -7.04
CA ASP A 125 -0.60 -5.21 -8.48
C ASP A 125 -0.03 -6.61 -8.80
N TYR A 126 0.62 -7.28 -7.82
CA TYR A 126 1.12 -8.65 -7.96
C TYR A 126 0.03 -9.72 -8.07
N VAL A 127 -1.25 -9.36 -7.95
CA VAL A 127 -2.36 -10.25 -8.36
C VAL A 127 -2.36 -10.52 -9.86
N PHE A 128 -1.67 -9.69 -10.65
CA PHE A 128 -1.43 -9.85 -12.07
C PHE A 128 0.02 -10.33 -12.35
N GLY A 129 0.31 -10.80 -13.57
CA GLY A 129 1.70 -11.00 -14.01
C GLY A 129 1.99 -12.30 -14.76
N LYS A 130 1.15 -13.33 -14.67
CA LYS A 130 1.33 -14.56 -15.44
C LYS A 130 0.96 -14.38 -16.91
N GLU A 131 -0.07 -13.58 -17.17
CA GLU A 131 -0.47 -13.23 -18.53
C GLU A 131 0.42 -12.14 -19.11
N VAL A 132 0.53 -12.10 -20.44
CA VAL A 132 1.25 -11.05 -21.16
C VAL A 132 0.32 -9.84 -21.32
N TYR A 133 0.42 -8.89 -20.41
CA TYR A 133 -0.33 -7.64 -20.49
C TYR A 133 0.42 -6.61 -21.34
N ASN A 134 -0.32 -5.89 -22.19
CA ASN A 134 0.17 -4.75 -22.97
C ASN A 134 -0.74 -3.51 -22.84
N THR A 135 -1.73 -3.60 -21.99
CA THR A 135 -2.66 -2.53 -21.62
C THR A 135 -2.78 -2.47 -20.11
N PRO A 136 -3.14 -1.31 -19.52
CA PRO A 136 -3.33 -1.21 -18.08
C PRO A 136 -4.32 -2.23 -17.53
N CYS A 137 -3.94 -2.88 -16.41
CA CYS A 137 -4.74 -3.90 -15.75
C CYS A 137 -5.95 -3.27 -15.08
N ARG A 138 -7.16 -3.72 -15.44
CA ARG A 138 -8.42 -3.25 -14.85
C ARG A 138 -8.85 -4.14 -13.68
N GLU A 139 -9.73 -3.62 -12.85
CA GLU A 139 -10.24 -4.29 -11.66
C GLU A 139 -11.04 -5.56 -11.97
N ASP A 140 -11.66 -5.62 -13.14
CA ASP A 140 -12.47 -6.77 -13.61
C ASP A 140 -11.64 -7.90 -14.24
N MET A 141 -10.35 -7.69 -14.47
CA MET A 141 -9.48 -8.73 -15.01
C MET A 141 -9.22 -9.83 -13.98
N VAL A 142 -9.13 -11.07 -14.47
CA VAL A 142 -8.82 -12.23 -13.64
C VAL A 142 -7.41 -12.11 -13.09
N GLY A 143 -7.25 -12.32 -11.79
CA GLY A 143 -5.94 -12.37 -11.14
C GLY A 143 -5.14 -13.60 -11.60
N THR A 144 -3.89 -13.37 -12.01
CA THR A 144 -2.95 -14.40 -12.50
C THR A 144 -1.58 -14.19 -11.86
N PRO A 145 -1.45 -14.38 -10.52
CA PRO A 145 -0.21 -14.13 -9.79
C PRO A 145 0.92 -15.07 -10.25
N THR A 146 2.16 -14.58 -10.19
CA THR A 146 3.37 -15.37 -10.56
C THR A 146 4.11 -15.93 -9.36
N GLY A 147 3.84 -15.47 -8.15
CA GLY A 147 4.51 -15.87 -6.91
C GLY A 147 3.58 -15.92 -5.71
N VAL A 148 4.07 -16.44 -4.60
CA VAL A 148 3.33 -16.65 -3.35
C VAL A 148 2.74 -15.36 -2.79
N TYR A 149 3.49 -14.26 -2.82
CA TYR A 149 2.98 -12.96 -2.35
C TYR A 149 1.69 -12.55 -3.08
N GLY A 150 1.73 -12.52 -4.41
CA GLY A 150 0.55 -12.17 -5.22
C GLY A 150 -0.60 -13.15 -5.03
N LEU A 151 -0.30 -14.46 -4.92
CA LEU A 151 -1.30 -15.51 -4.70
C LEU A 151 -2.01 -15.32 -3.35
N THR A 152 -1.27 -15.16 -2.26
CA THR A 152 -1.85 -14.99 -0.93
C THR A 152 -2.65 -13.69 -0.79
N LYS A 153 -2.22 -12.61 -1.45
CA LYS A 153 -3.01 -11.36 -1.53
C LYS A 153 -4.31 -11.57 -2.30
N LEU A 154 -4.29 -12.31 -3.42
CA LEU A 154 -5.49 -12.64 -4.19
C LEU A 154 -6.45 -13.52 -3.37
N HIS A 155 -5.95 -14.48 -2.60
CA HIS A 155 -6.77 -15.26 -1.66
C HIS A 155 -7.45 -14.34 -0.64
N GLY A 156 -6.75 -13.34 -0.11
CA GLY A 156 -7.33 -12.34 0.79
C GLY A 156 -8.50 -11.57 0.16
N GLU A 157 -8.36 -11.13 -1.10
CA GLU A 157 -9.46 -10.48 -1.84
C GLU A 157 -10.69 -11.40 -1.96
N GLN A 158 -10.45 -12.67 -2.28
CA GLN A 158 -11.50 -13.69 -2.45
C GLN A 158 -12.18 -14.01 -1.11
N ASN A 159 -11.41 -14.16 -0.04
CA ASN A 159 -11.92 -14.43 1.30
C ASN A 159 -12.78 -13.27 1.81
N ILE A 160 -12.31 -12.02 1.70
CA ILE A 160 -13.10 -10.83 2.04
C ILE A 160 -14.44 -10.84 1.31
N LYS A 161 -14.41 -11.04 -0.02
CA LYS A 161 -15.63 -11.11 -0.85
C LYS A 161 -16.57 -12.21 -0.39
N ALA A 162 -16.06 -13.39 -0.06
CA ALA A 162 -16.86 -14.54 0.37
C ALA A 162 -17.58 -14.31 1.70
N THR A 163 -17.04 -13.47 2.60
CA THR A 163 -17.71 -13.11 3.86
C THR A 163 -19.01 -12.34 3.62
N GLY A 164 -19.15 -11.62 2.51
CA GLY A 164 -20.23 -10.68 2.26
C GLY A 164 -20.19 -9.44 3.16
N CYS A 165 -19.02 -9.08 3.71
CA CYS A 165 -18.79 -7.82 4.41
C CYS A 165 -18.86 -6.65 3.43
N LYS A 166 -19.41 -5.51 3.87
CA LYS A 166 -19.28 -4.25 3.15
C LYS A 166 -17.82 -3.88 3.07
N SER A 167 -17.23 -3.90 1.87
CA SER A 167 -15.78 -3.75 1.75
C SER A 167 -15.32 -3.09 0.45
N VAL A 168 -14.20 -2.37 0.57
CA VAL A 168 -13.45 -1.77 -0.52
C VAL A 168 -12.05 -2.35 -0.52
N ILE A 169 -11.62 -2.92 -1.64
CA ILE A 169 -10.25 -3.37 -1.86
C ILE A 169 -9.55 -2.37 -2.77
N ILE A 170 -8.32 -1.97 -2.40
CA ILE A 170 -7.50 -1.09 -3.22
C ILE A 170 -6.23 -1.85 -3.60
N ARG A 171 -6.08 -2.16 -4.89
CA ARG A 171 -4.85 -2.72 -5.45
C ARG A 171 -3.88 -1.59 -5.72
N THR A 172 -2.66 -1.72 -5.23
CA THR A 172 -1.58 -0.73 -5.41
C THR A 172 -0.24 -1.43 -5.65
N GLY A 173 0.77 -0.70 -6.07
CA GLY A 173 2.11 -1.25 -6.28
C GLY A 173 3.21 -0.22 -6.13
N TRP A 174 4.46 -0.66 -6.02
CA TRP A 174 5.65 0.18 -5.99
C TRP A 174 5.57 1.30 -4.94
N LEU A 175 5.08 0.95 -3.74
CA LEU A 175 4.81 1.91 -2.67
C LEU A 175 6.12 2.52 -2.13
N PHE A 176 6.15 3.84 -2.01
CA PHE A 176 7.24 4.58 -1.41
C PHE A 176 6.71 5.68 -0.49
N SER A 177 7.50 6.03 0.52
CA SER A 177 7.27 7.15 1.42
C SER A 177 8.55 7.49 2.19
N GLU A 178 8.48 8.46 3.05
CA GLU A 178 9.51 8.84 4.02
C GLU A 178 9.69 7.76 5.10
N PHE A 179 8.68 6.91 5.29
CA PHE A 179 8.64 5.87 6.34
C PHE A 179 9.09 4.51 5.83
N GLY A 180 9.58 3.68 6.76
CA GLY A 180 9.93 2.29 6.50
C GLY A 180 11.06 2.13 5.46
N LYS A 181 11.22 0.90 4.98
CA LYS A 181 12.16 0.54 3.91
C LYS A 181 11.42 0.51 2.58
N ASN A 182 11.96 1.16 1.56
CA ASN A 182 11.40 1.18 0.21
C ASN A 182 12.48 1.41 -0.85
N PHE A 183 12.09 1.31 -2.12
CA PHE A 183 13.01 1.44 -3.25
C PHE A 183 13.66 2.83 -3.32
N VAL A 184 12.93 3.92 -3.01
CA VAL A 184 13.48 5.28 -3.01
C VAL A 184 14.62 5.41 -2.04
N LYS A 185 14.42 5.04 -0.76
CA LYS A 185 15.48 5.10 0.28
C LYS A 185 16.65 4.18 -0.06
N THR A 186 16.37 3.02 -0.64
CA THR A 186 17.41 2.09 -1.12
C THR A 186 18.26 2.73 -2.22
N MET A 187 17.64 3.33 -3.23
CA MET A 187 18.35 3.97 -4.33
C MET A 187 19.12 5.21 -3.87
N LEU A 188 18.56 6.05 -3.00
CA LEU A 188 19.27 7.18 -2.40
C LEU A 188 20.58 6.74 -1.74
N ASN A 189 20.55 5.68 -0.93
CA ASN A 189 21.73 5.14 -0.28
C ASN A 189 22.75 4.55 -1.27
N LEU A 190 22.28 3.71 -2.21
CA LEU A 190 23.17 3.05 -3.16
C LEU A 190 23.81 4.02 -4.14
N THR A 191 23.07 4.98 -4.67
CA THR A 191 23.59 5.97 -5.63
C THR A 191 24.53 6.99 -4.98
N ALA A 192 24.37 7.27 -3.68
CA ALA A 192 25.30 8.13 -2.95
C ALA A 192 26.67 7.45 -2.68
N THR A 193 26.71 6.11 -2.65
CA THR A 193 27.87 5.35 -2.19
C THR A 193 28.56 4.52 -3.27
N ARG A 194 27.89 4.27 -4.41
CA ARG A 194 28.40 3.43 -5.49
C ARG A 194 28.62 4.25 -6.76
N PRO A 195 29.71 4.04 -7.49
CA PRO A 195 29.96 4.73 -8.77
C PRO A 195 29.04 4.22 -9.87
N GLU A 196 28.59 2.96 -9.80
CA GLU A 196 27.77 2.30 -10.81
C GLU A 196 26.75 1.34 -10.18
N LEU A 197 25.56 1.26 -10.80
CA LEU A 197 24.48 0.32 -10.47
C LEU A 197 23.87 -0.23 -11.74
N LYS A 198 23.41 -1.49 -11.71
CA LYS A 198 22.51 -2.06 -12.71
C LYS A 198 21.09 -2.15 -12.14
N VAL A 199 20.09 -1.72 -12.92
CA VAL A 199 18.67 -1.75 -12.51
C VAL A 199 17.83 -2.28 -13.66
N VAL A 200 16.88 -3.17 -13.35
CA VAL A 200 16.02 -3.81 -14.36
C VAL A 200 15.12 -2.78 -15.06
N PHE A 201 15.03 -2.87 -16.39
CA PHE A 201 14.22 -1.97 -17.22
C PHE A 201 13.01 -2.66 -17.88
N ASP A 202 12.97 -4.00 -17.90
CA ASP A 202 11.93 -4.83 -18.51
C ASP A 202 10.80 -5.22 -17.54
N GLN A 203 10.74 -4.57 -16.39
CA GLN A 203 9.62 -4.60 -15.46
C GLN A 203 8.99 -3.21 -15.39
N VAL A 204 7.72 -3.11 -15.82
CA VAL A 204 7.01 -1.85 -16.02
C VAL A 204 5.78 -1.78 -15.11
N GLY A 205 5.68 -0.70 -14.38
CA GLY A 205 4.59 -0.42 -13.44
C GLY A 205 4.43 1.07 -13.21
N THR A 206 3.88 1.44 -12.06
CA THR A 206 3.80 2.85 -11.66
C THR A 206 4.13 3.00 -10.17
N PRO A 207 5.08 3.86 -9.80
CA PRO A 207 5.35 4.18 -8.40
C PRO A 207 4.12 4.79 -7.73
N THR A 208 3.91 4.45 -6.45
CA THR A 208 2.81 4.97 -5.63
C THR A 208 3.37 5.65 -4.39
N TYR A 209 3.14 6.94 -4.24
CA TYR A 209 3.44 7.65 -3.00
C TYR A 209 2.36 7.33 -1.96
N ALA A 210 2.77 6.81 -0.81
CA ALA A 210 1.84 6.34 0.21
C ALA A 210 0.97 7.48 0.78
N TYR A 211 1.46 8.71 0.79
CA TYR A 211 0.68 9.90 1.15
C TYR A 211 -0.52 10.13 0.21
N ASP A 212 -0.30 10.02 -1.12
CA ASP A 212 -1.37 10.19 -2.09
C ASP A 212 -2.42 9.06 -1.99
N LEU A 213 -1.96 7.83 -1.73
CA LEU A 213 -2.86 6.70 -1.45
C LEU A 213 -3.64 6.91 -0.15
N ALA A 214 -3.00 7.42 0.90
CA ALA A 214 -3.67 7.73 2.17
C ALA A 214 -4.79 8.77 1.98
N GLN A 215 -4.56 9.81 1.17
CA GLN A 215 -5.59 10.78 0.82
C GLN A 215 -6.77 10.16 0.06
N ALA A 216 -6.50 9.25 -0.88
CA ALA A 216 -7.55 8.53 -1.60
C ALA A 216 -8.36 7.62 -0.66
N ILE A 217 -7.71 6.95 0.29
CA ILE A 217 -8.37 6.14 1.32
C ILE A 217 -9.30 7.00 2.16
N MET A 218 -8.82 8.15 2.64
CA MET A 218 -9.67 9.06 3.44
C MET A 218 -10.86 9.57 2.63
N THR A 219 -10.68 9.87 1.34
CA THR A 219 -11.81 10.21 0.46
C THR A 219 -12.84 9.08 0.37
N ILE A 220 -12.41 7.80 0.34
CA ILE A 220 -13.32 6.65 0.37
C ILE A 220 -14.09 6.61 1.70
N VAL A 221 -13.38 6.78 2.82
CA VAL A 221 -13.96 6.76 4.17
C VAL A 221 -14.99 7.87 4.33
N GLU A 222 -14.65 9.12 4.00
CA GLU A 222 -15.55 10.28 4.06
C GLU A 222 -16.81 10.10 3.19
N LYS A 223 -16.64 9.60 1.97
CA LYS A 223 -17.76 9.34 1.07
C LYS A 223 -18.65 8.18 1.55
N SER A 224 -18.10 7.24 2.29
CA SER A 224 -18.88 6.13 2.88
C SER A 224 -19.88 6.60 3.94
N GLU A 225 -19.56 7.70 4.63
CA GLU A 225 -20.45 8.34 5.60
C GLU A 225 -21.53 9.21 4.93
N ALA A 226 -21.11 9.99 3.90
CA ALA A 226 -21.93 11.06 3.35
C ALA A 226 -23.17 10.58 2.59
N THR A 227 -23.21 9.32 2.12
CA THR A 227 -24.38 8.83 1.38
C THR A 227 -24.44 7.31 1.29
N GLU A 228 -25.54 6.72 1.76
CA GLU A 228 -26.05 5.44 1.22
C GLU A 228 -26.20 5.46 -0.31
N ARG A 229 -26.15 6.64 -0.95
CA ARG A 229 -26.29 6.84 -2.39
C ARG A 229 -25.00 6.69 -3.18
N PHE A 230 -23.80 6.97 -2.63
CA PHE A 230 -22.54 6.87 -3.37
C PHE A 230 -21.95 5.45 -3.35
N PHE A 231 -22.11 4.72 -2.24
CA PHE A 231 -21.63 3.34 -2.11
C PHE A 231 -22.80 2.37 -1.89
N ASN A 232 -23.71 2.29 -2.87
CA ASN A 232 -24.76 1.27 -2.86
C ASN A 232 -24.21 -0.12 -3.23
N PHE A 233 -22.89 -0.34 -3.04
CA PHE A 233 -22.25 -1.62 -3.30
C PHE A 233 -21.80 -2.29 -2.00
N GLN A 234 -22.09 -3.59 -1.94
CA GLN A 234 -21.62 -4.46 -0.87
C GLN A 234 -20.10 -4.69 -0.94
N PHE A 235 -19.53 -4.70 -2.15
CA PHE A 235 -18.13 -5.00 -2.43
C PHE A 235 -17.63 -4.23 -3.66
N SER A 236 -16.45 -3.62 -3.56
CA SER A 236 -15.78 -3.01 -4.71
C SER A 236 -14.27 -3.18 -4.66
N ILE A 237 -13.67 -3.32 -5.86
CA ILE A 237 -12.23 -3.24 -6.05
C ILE A 237 -11.93 -1.95 -6.81
N PHE A 238 -10.89 -1.24 -6.38
CA PHE A 238 -10.28 -0.11 -7.06
C PHE A 238 -8.79 -0.37 -7.26
N ASN A 239 -8.26 0.17 -8.33
CA ASN A 239 -6.83 0.29 -8.56
C ASN A 239 -6.37 1.69 -8.21
N PHE A 240 -5.22 1.82 -7.55
CA PHE A 240 -4.58 3.10 -7.26
C PHE A 240 -3.07 3.02 -7.42
N SER A 241 -2.51 3.91 -8.20
CA SER A 241 -1.10 4.30 -8.23
C SER A 241 -1.03 5.76 -8.67
N ASN A 242 0.11 6.42 -8.55
CA ASN A 242 0.26 7.75 -9.16
C ASN A 242 0.08 7.68 -10.68
N GLU A 243 -0.14 8.81 -11.36
CA GLU A 243 -0.23 8.83 -12.83
C GLU A 243 1.13 8.63 -13.48
N GLY A 244 1.12 8.10 -14.70
CA GLY A 244 2.31 7.81 -15.50
C GLY A 244 2.68 6.32 -15.48
N VAL A 245 3.77 6.01 -16.15
CA VAL A 245 4.33 4.65 -16.31
C VAL A 245 5.84 4.75 -16.18
N SER A 246 6.47 3.75 -15.58
CA SER A 246 7.92 3.73 -15.33
C SER A 246 8.44 2.30 -15.32
N SER A 247 9.70 2.08 -15.72
CA SER A 247 10.47 0.91 -15.31
C SER A 247 11.17 1.16 -13.96
N TRP A 248 11.70 0.11 -13.32
CA TRP A 248 12.55 0.30 -12.14
C TRP A 248 13.80 1.10 -12.46
N TYR A 249 14.34 0.94 -13.70
CA TYR A 249 15.47 1.72 -14.19
C TYR A 249 15.14 3.21 -14.27
N ASP A 250 14.02 3.57 -14.91
CA ASP A 250 13.59 4.98 -14.99
C ASP A 250 13.36 5.58 -13.62
N PHE A 251 12.74 4.80 -12.72
CA PHE A 251 12.50 5.23 -11.35
C PHE A 251 13.82 5.49 -10.61
N ALA A 252 14.80 4.59 -10.70
CA ALA A 252 16.14 4.77 -10.11
C ALA A 252 16.87 6.00 -10.68
N LYS A 253 16.81 6.20 -12.00
CA LYS A 253 17.38 7.37 -12.67
C LYS A 253 16.80 8.68 -12.12
N MET A 254 15.48 8.73 -12.02
CA MET A 254 14.77 9.92 -11.52
C MET A 254 15.08 10.20 -10.04
N ILE A 255 15.14 9.15 -9.20
CA ILE A 255 15.54 9.28 -7.79
C ILE A 255 16.94 9.90 -7.70
N ALA A 256 17.91 9.35 -8.42
CA ALA A 256 19.29 9.84 -8.40
C ALA A 256 19.40 11.30 -8.91
N GLN A 257 18.67 11.63 -9.97
CA GLN A 257 18.65 12.98 -10.52
C GLN A 257 18.05 13.99 -9.52
N MET A 258 16.94 13.64 -8.86
CA MET A 258 16.28 14.52 -7.90
C MET A 258 17.06 14.70 -6.60
N ALA A 259 17.77 13.65 -6.16
CA ALA A 259 18.65 13.71 -5.01
C ALA A 259 19.86 14.64 -5.22
N GLY A 260 20.33 14.76 -6.45
CA GLY A 260 21.47 15.60 -6.78
C GLY A 260 22.81 15.10 -6.21
N GLY A 261 23.81 15.98 -6.16
CA GLY A 261 25.10 15.71 -5.50
C GLY A 261 25.82 14.45 -5.98
N ALA A 262 26.21 13.59 -5.05
CA ALA A 262 26.88 12.32 -5.34
C ALA A 262 25.95 11.33 -6.08
N SER A 263 24.68 11.30 -5.72
CA SER A 263 23.68 10.40 -6.33
C SER A 263 23.53 10.67 -7.83
N ALA A 264 23.50 11.93 -8.25
CA ALA A 264 23.40 12.30 -9.66
C ALA A 264 24.63 11.88 -10.51
N LYS A 265 25.76 11.57 -9.87
CA LYS A 265 27.00 11.12 -10.53
C LYS A 265 27.07 9.60 -10.67
N CYS A 266 26.25 8.85 -9.99
CA CYS A 266 26.20 7.40 -10.11
C CYS A 266 25.78 6.98 -11.53
N ASN A 267 26.57 6.11 -12.16
CA ASN A 267 26.25 5.55 -13.48
C ASN A 267 25.21 4.44 -13.32
N ILE A 268 23.93 4.73 -13.58
CA ILE A 268 22.86 3.74 -13.53
C ILE A 268 22.64 3.17 -14.92
N LEU A 269 22.91 1.87 -15.06
CA LEU A 269 22.81 1.11 -16.31
C LEU A 269 21.53 0.25 -16.30
N PRO A 270 20.84 0.12 -17.44
CA PRO A 270 19.73 -0.83 -17.57
C PRO A 270 20.26 -2.26 -17.61
N CYS A 271 19.47 -3.21 -17.08
CA CYS A 271 19.68 -4.64 -17.26
C CYS A 271 18.34 -5.36 -17.45
N HIS A 272 18.37 -6.56 -18.01
CA HIS A 272 17.22 -7.43 -18.10
C HIS A 272 16.97 -8.17 -16.78
N SER A 273 15.74 -8.66 -16.59
CA SER A 273 15.36 -9.41 -15.39
C SER A 273 16.15 -10.70 -15.21
N ASP A 274 16.58 -11.35 -16.30
CA ASP A 274 17.40 -12.56 -16.28
C ASP A 274 18.85 -12.30 -15.85
N GLU A 275 19.32 -11.05 -15.98
CA GLU A 275 20.63 -10.62 -15.45
C GLU A 275 20.58 -10.33 -13.94
N PHE A 276 19.39 -10.23 -13.35
CA PHE A 276 19.21 -9.91 -11.94
C PHE A 276 18.53 -11.07 -11.21
N PRO A 277 19.30 -11.98 -10.56
CA PRO A 277 18.76 -13.15 -9.91
C PRO A 277 17.72 -12.78 -8.84
N SER A 278 16.51 -13.32 -8.96
CA SER A 278 15.43 -13.17 -7.99
C SER A 278 14.76 -14.53 -7.78
N PRO A 279 14.41 -14.92 -6.55
CA PRO A 279 13.68 -16.18 -6.29
C PRO A 279 12.25 -16.14 -6.87
N VAL A 280 11.73 -14.93 -7.18
CA VAL A 280 10.38 -14.72 -7.71
C VAL A 280 10.44 -14.18 -9.12
N LYS A 281 9.65 -14.74 -10.01
CA LYS A 281 9.38 -14.14 -11.32
C LYS A 281 8.43 -12.96 -11.12
N ARG A 282 8.98 -11.74 -11.16
CA ARG A 282 8.19 -10.51 -11.02
C ARG A 282 7.39 -10.22 -12.28
N PRO A 283 6.20 -9.58 -12.19
CA PRO A 283 5.45 -9.15 -13.35
C PRO A 283 6.26 -8.26 -14.29
N ALA A 284 6.31 -8.60 -15.58
CA ALA A 284 6.94 -7.73 -16.57
C ALA A 284 6.13 -6.44 -16.81
N TYR A 285 4.82 -6.50 -16.61
CA TYR A 285 3.91 -5.37 -16.76
C TYR A 285 2.82 -5.43 -15.69
N SER A 286 2.75 -4.42 -14.82
CA SER A 286 1.75 -4.31 -13.75
C SER A 286 1.13 -2.91 -13.64
N VAL A 287 1.11 -2.17 -14.74
CA VAL A 287 0.45 -0.85 -14.78
C VAL A 287 -1.04 -1.02 -14.51
N LEU A 288 -1.54 -0.31 -13.50
CA LEU A 288 -2.93 -0.35 -13.09
C LEU A 288 -3.77 0.72 -13.82
N ASP A 289 -4.96 0.34 -14.29
CA ASP A 289 -5.96 1.30 -14.77
C ASP A 289 -6.66 1.96 -13.57
N LYS A 290 -6.63 3.27 -13.50
CA LYS A 290 -7.18 4.09 -12.40
C LYS A 290 -8.47 4.82 -12.78
N THR A 291 -9.03 4.53 -13.95
CA THR A 291 -10.23 5.20 -14.45
C THR A 291 -11.38 5.09 -13.45
N LYS A 292 -11.65 3.87 -12.97
CA LYS A 292 -12.76 3.61 -12.05
C LYS A 292 -12.67 4.42 -10.76
N ILE A 293 -11.51 4.46 -10.09
CA ILE A 293 -11.36 5.20 -8.83
C ILE A 293 -11.48 6.72 -9.05
N LYS A 294 -10.91 7.25 -10.14
CA LYS A 294 -11.00 8.68 -10.49
C LYS A 294 -12.44 9.10 -10.73
N GLU A 295 -13.19 8.34 -11.52
CA GLU A 295 -14.59 8.65 -11.84
C GLU A 295 -15.49 8.49 -10.60
N THR A 296 -15.32 7.42 -9.82
CA THR A 296 -16.14 7.16 -8.63
C THR A 296 -15.91 8.18 -7.53
N LEU A 297 -14.65 8.55 -7.28
CA LEU A 297 -14.32 9.45 -6.19
C LEU A 297 -14.24 10.93 -6.62
N GLY A 298 -14.16 11.21 -7.92
CA GLY A 298 -13.94 12.57 -8.43
C GLY A 298 -12.55 13.12 -8.07
N ILE A 299 -11.55 12.25 -7.85
CA ILE A 299 -10.20 12.63 -7.45
C ILE A 299 -9.29 12.87 -8.65
N LYS A 300 -8.30 13.74 -8.46
CA LYS A 300 -7.16 13.90 -9.35
C LYS A 300 -5.94 13.24 -8.70
N ILE A 301 -5.33 12.32 -9.43
CA ILE A 301 -4.14 11.61 -8.96
C ILE A 301 -2.90 12.35 -9.47
N PRO A 302 -1.92 12.70 -8.61
CA PRO A 302 -0.69 13.36 -9.04
C PRO A 302 0.16 12.47 -9.95
N TYR A 303 0.99 13.09 -10.80
CA TYR A 303 1.98 12.38 -11.58
C TYR A 303 3.12 11.88 -10.67
N TRP A 304 3.63 10.66 -10.91
CA TRP A 304 4.54 9.99 -9.99
C TRP A 304 5.84 10.78 -9.70
N THR A 305 6.36 11.55 -10.68
CA THR A 305 7.57 12.36 -10.45
C THR A 305 7.31 13.54 -9.52
N ASP A 306 6.10 14.12 -9.54
CA ASP A 306 5.75 15.23 -8.66
C ASP A 306 5.66 14.74 -7.21
N SER A 307 5.06 13.57 -7.01
CA SER A 307 4.98 12.90 -5.71
C SER A 307 6.36 12.44 -5.22
N LEU A 308 7.20 11.90 -6.11
CA LEU A 308 8.58 11.54 -5.78
C LEU A 308 9.38 12.76 -5.29
N ARG A 309 9.24 13.90 -5.97
CA ARG A 309 9.92 15.15 -5.57
C ARG A 309 9.49 15.58 -4.16
N LYS A 310 8.20 15.49 -3.83
CA LYS A 310 7.71 15.79 -2.47
C LYS A 310 8.36 14.88 -1.44
N CYS A 311 8.34 13.57 -1.68
CA CYS A 311 8.95 12.59 -0.79
C CYS A 311 10.46 12.85 -0.57
N ILE A 312 11.22 13.07 -1.65
CA ILE A 312 12.67 13.35 -1.54
C ILE A 312 12.95 14.64 -0.78
N ASN A 313 12.14 15.69 -0.98
CA ASN A 313 12.32 16.95 -0.25
C ASN A 313 12.01 16.83 1.25
N ASN A 314 11.21 15.84 1.64
CA ASN A 314 10.88 15.56 3.04
C ASN A 314 11.93 14.71 3.75
N LEU A 315 12.72 13.91 3.01
CA LEU A 315 13.80 13.08 3.55
C LEU A 315 15.03 13.91 3.94
#